data_cc39b07abc4510a006feb3411768bb58
#
_entry.id   cc39b07abc4510a006feb3411768bb58
#
_cell.length_a   1.000
_cell.length_b   1.000
_cell.length_c   1.000
_cell.angle_alpha   90.00
_cell.angle_beta   90.00
_cell.angle_gamma   90.00
#
_symmetry.space_group_name_H-M   'P 1'
#
loop_
_entity.id
_entity.type
_entity.pdbx_description
1 polymer ?
#
loop_
_entity_poly.entity_id
_entity_poly.type
_entity_poly.pdbx_seq_one_letter_code
_entity_poly.pdbx_strand_id
1 'polypeptide(L)'
;MTREPYLIGYARVSKGDDQSNATQRRALDALGCKRVFEETASGGRWDRPRLREMIGQLREGDVVVVWKLDRLSRSLKDMLHIMERIELAGAGFRSLTEAIDTTTAAGRMMMQMVGSFAEFERAMI
;
A
#
# COMPACT_ATOMS: atom_id res chain seq x y z
N MET A 1 2.38 -5.79 -27.00
CA MET A 1 2.80 -4.47 -26.50
C MET A 1 2.55 -4.39 -25.01
N THR A 2 3.62 -4.39 -24.23
CA THR A 2 3.50 -4.25 -22.78
C THR A 2 3.22 -2.81 -22.42
N ARG A 3 2.09 -2.60 -21.79
CA ARG A 3 1.71 -1.30 -21.25
C ARG A 3 2.59 -1.00 -20.03
N GLU A 4 3.14 0.20 -19.94
CA GLU A 4 3.84 0.63 -18.75
C GLU A 4 2.91 0.57 -17.54
N PRO A 5 3.40 0.14 -16.36
CA PRO A 5 2.57 0.09 -15.16
C PRO A 5 2.02 1.47 -14.81
N TYR A 6 0.73 1.53 -14.55
CA TYR A 6 0.10 2.75 -14.07
C TYR A 6 0.28 2.79 -12.55
N LEU A 7 1.13 3.70 -12.08
CA LEU A 7 1.46 3.81 -10.66
C LEU A 7 0.45 4.70 -9.95
N ILE A 8 -0.15 4.18 -8.90
CA ILE A 8 -1.13 4.88 -8.07
C ILE A 8 -0.60 4.94 -6.65
N GLY A 9 -0.37 6.15 -6.15
CA GLY A 9 0.13 6.35 -4.80
C GLY A 9 -0.99 6.39 -3.76
N TYR A 10 -0.72 5.87 -2.57
CA TYR A 10 -1.59 6.03 -1.42
C TYR A 10 -0.77 6.65 -0.29
N ALA A 11 -1.21 7.80 0.20
CA ALA A 11 -0.50 8.56 1.23
C ALA A 11 -1.44 8.79 2.41
N ARG A 12 -1.19 8.11 3.52
CA ARG A 12 -1.90 8.38 4.76
C ARG A 12 -1.13 9.45 5.52
N VAL A 13 -1.76 10.61 5.71
CA VAL A 13 -1.17 11.78 6.33
C VAL A 13 -1.77 12.01 7.71
N SER A 14 -0.99 12.59 8.61
CA SER A 14 -1.42 12.89 9.98
C SER A 14 -1.34 14.38 10.24
N LYS A 15 -2.30 14.92 11.00
CA LYS A 15 -2.23 16.31 11.46
C LYS A 15 -1.03 16.48 12.38
N GLY A 16 -0.28 17.56 12.17
CA GLY A 16 0.86 17.89 13.00
C GLY A 16 2.18 17.24 12.62
N ASP A 17 2.18 16.41 11.57
CA ASP A 17 3.38 15.73 11.09
C ASP A 17 3.70 16.18 9.66
N ASP A 18 3.82 17.49 9.46
CA ASP A 18 3.97 18.09 8.13
C ASP A 18 5.22 17.62 7.42
N GLN A 19 6.32 17.42 8.15
CA GLN A 19 7.59 17.00 7.56
C GLN A 19 7.49 15.58 6.99
N SER A 20 6.93 14.65 7.75
CA SER A 20 6.74 13.27 7.31
C SER A 20 5.75 13.21 6.15
N ASN A 21 4.68 13.99 6.21
CA ASN A 21 3.69 14.05 5.14
C ASN A 21 4.32 14.56 3.84
N ALA A 22 5.14 15.61 3.92
CA ALA A 22 5.82 16.17 2.76
C ALA A 22 6.84 15.19 2.17
N THR A 23 7.58 14.47 3.02
CA THR A 23 8.54 13.46 2.59
C THR A 23 7.83 12.34 1.83
N GLN A 24 6.71 11.89 2.35
CA GLN A 24 5.89 10.85 1.72
C GLN A 24 5.40 11.28 0.34
N ARG A 25 4.85 12.48 0.22
CA ARG A 25 4.38 13.01 -1.06
C ARG A 25 5.50 13.11 -2.08
N ARG A 26 6.65 13.64 -1.66
CA ARG A 26 7.81 13.78 -2.55
C ARG A 26 8.30 12.44 -3.07
N ALA A 27 8.31 11.43 -2.20
CA ALA A 27 8.74 10.08 -2.60
C ALA A 27 7.80 9.49 -3.66
N LEU A 28 6.50 9.65 -3.47
CA LEU A 28 5.51 9.16 -4.43
C LEU A 28 5.57 9.92 -5.75
N ASP A 29 5.70 11.24 -5.69
CA ASP A 29 5.82 12.08 -6.90
C ASP A 29 7.09 11.77 -7.67
N ALA A 30 8.20 11.57 -6.97
CA ALA A 30 9.50 11.27 -7.61
C ALA A 30 9.46 9.93 -8.35
N LEU A 31 8.65 8.99 -7.90
CA LEU A 31 8.49 7.70 -8.58
C LEU A 31 7.63 7.82 -9.85
N GLY A 32 6.90 8.91 -10.00
CA GLY A 32 6.05 9.12 -11.16
C GLY A 32 4.64 8.57 -11.03
N CYS A 33 4.11 8.55 -9.79
CA CYS A 33 2.71 8.14 -9.59
C CYS A 33 1.78 9.05 -10.39
N LYS A 34 0.91 8.45 -11.20
CA LYS A 34 -0.04 9.19 -12.03
C LYS A 34 -1.15 9.82 -11.20
N ARG A 35 -1.46 9.21 -10.08
CA ARG A 35 -2.48 9.66 -9.16
C ARG A 35 -2.07 9.30 -7.75
N VAL A 36 -2.29 10.21 -6.80
CA VAL A 36 -2.01 9.96 -5.38
C VAL A 36 -3.31 10.18 -4.60
N PHE A 37 -3.73 9.16 -3.88
CA PHE A 37 -4.86 9.26 -2.96
C PHE A 37 -4.32 9.62 -1.58
N GLU A 38 -4.68 10.81 -1.09
CA GLU A 38 -4.31 11.24 0.25
C GLU A 38 -5.45 11.00 1.23
N GLU A 39 -5.12 10.40 2.36
CA GLU A 39 -6.09 10.12 3.41
C GLU A 39 -5.59 10.70 4.72
N THR A 40 -6.44 11.47 5.40
CA THR A 40 -6.13 11.99 6.73
C THR A 40 -6.62 10.98 7.76
N ALA A 41 -5.67 10.40 8.50
CA ALA A 41 -6.00 9.50 9.60
C ALA A 41 -6.11 10.31 10.88
N SER A 42 -7.27 10.29 11.52
CA SER A 42 -7.44 10.87 12.84
C SER A 42 -7.69 9.75 13.85
N GLY A 43 -6.77 9.65 14.81
CA GLY A 43 -6.97 8.96 16.07
C GLY A 43 -7.70 7.61 16.09
N GLY A 44 -7.11 6.55 15.56
CA GLY A 44 -7.61 5.20 15.76
C GLY A 44 -8.84 4.80 14.97
N ARG A 45 -9.34 5.64 14.10
CA ARG A 45 -10.46 5.28 13.22
C ARG A 45 -9.96 4.56 11.98
N TRP A 46 -10.52 3.39 11.73
CA TRP A 46 -10.21 2.56 10.57
C TRP A 46 -11.05 2.90 9.34
N ASP A 47 -11.78 4.01 9.39
CA ASP A 47 -12.54 4.46 8.25
C ASP A 47 -11.62 5.14 7.26
N ARG A 48 -11.37 4.48 6.14
CA ARG A 48 -10.46 4.95 5.11
C ARG A 48 -11.18 4.99 3.76
N PRO A 49 -12.04 5.99 3.57
CA PRO A 49 -12.83 6.08 2.33
C PRO A 49 -11.97 6.25 1.09
N ARG A 50 -10.83 6.94 1.19
CA ARG A 50 -9.94 7.12 0.03
C ARG A 50 -9.27 5.81 -0.37
N LEU A 51 -8.89 4.99 0.60
CA LEU A 51 -8.34 3.67 0.31
C LEU A 51 -9.36 2.80 -0.42
N ARG A 52 -10.61 2.80 0.05
CA ARG A 52 -11.68 2.04 -0.60
C ARG A 52 -11.95 2.54 -2.02
N GLU A 53 -11.94 3.86 -2.20
CA GLU A 53 -12.10 4.47 -3.51
C GLU A 53 -10.99 4.04 -4.46
N MET A 54 -9.75 4.08 -3.99
CA MET A 54 -8.60 3.66 -4.78
C MET A 54 -8.72 2.19 -5.20
N ILE A 55 -9.01 1.31 -4.24
CA ILE A 55 -9.14 -0.13 -4.51
C ILE A 55 -10.26 -0.38 -5.53
N GLY A 56 -11.38 0.34 -5.41
CA GLY A 56 -12.50 0.20 -6.35
C GLY A 56 -12.19 0.64 -7.77
N GLN A 57 -11.15 1.46 -7.97
CA GLN A 57 -10.74 1.95 -9.28
C GLN A 57 -9.56 1.20 -9.88
N LEU A 58 -9.00 0.23 -9.16
CA LEU A 58 -7.84 -0.52 -9.66
C LEU A 58 -8.21 -1.35 -10.88
N ARG A 59 -7.27 -1.39 -11.81
CA ARG A 59 -7.37 -2.20 -13.03
C ARG A 59 -6.18 -3.14 -13.11
N GLU A 60 -6.33 -4.19 -13.90
CA GLU A 60 -5.23 -5.12 -14.15
C GLU A 60 -4.01 -4.36 -14.67
N GLY A 61 -2.86 -4.62 -14.08
CA GLY A 61 -1.60 -3.98 -14.44
C GLY A 61 -1.28 -2.72 -13.66
N ASP A 62 -2.24 -2.16 -12.90
CA ASP A 62 -1.96 -1.03 -12.02
C ASP A 62 -1.04 -1.47 -10.89
N VAL A 63 -0.28 -0.54 -10.31
CA VAL A 63 0.59 -0.80 -9.16
C VAL A 63 0.28 0.23 -8.08
N VAL A 64 -0.13 -0.24 -6.91
CA VAL A 64 -0.33 0.62 -5.74
C VAL A 64 1.03 0.84 -5.08
N VAL A 65 1.36 2.10 -4.81
CA VAL A 65 2.65 2.49 -4.21
C VAL A 65 2.41 3.19 -2.90
N VAL A 66 3.10 2.75 -1.85
CA VAL A 66 3.12 3.45 -0.56
C VAL A 66 4.57 3.78 -0.18
N TRP A 67 4.74 4.81 0.63
CA TRP A 67 6.06 5.19 1.12
C TRP A 67 6.60 4.14 2.11
N LYS A 68 5.76 3.68 3.02
CA LYS A 68 6.08 2.64 4.01
C LYS A 68 4.88 1.75 4.22
N LEU A 69 5.11 0.51 4.63
CA LEU A 69 4.02 -0.42 4.94
C LEU A 69 3.09 0.10 6.02
N ASP A 70 3.63 0.80 7.04
CA ASP A 70 2.81 1.34 8.13
C ASP A 70 1.89 2.47 7.68
N ARG A 71 2.08 3.03 6.49
CA ARG A 71 1.16 3.99 5.89
C ARG A 71 -0.02 3.30 5.21
N LEU A 72 0.11 2.01 4.93
CA LEU A 72 -1.00 1.22 4.42
C LEU A 72 -1.82 0.64 5.57
N SER A 73 -1.15 0.07 6.55
CA SER A 73 -1.80 -0.52 7.71
C SER A 73 -0.79 -0.72 8.84
N ARG A 74 -1.26 -0.65 10.09
CA ARG A 74 -0.49 -0.97 11.28
C ARG A 74 -0.78 -2.39 11.77
N SER A 75 -1.78 -3.04 11.21
CA SER A 75 -2.17 -4.40 11.55
C SER A 75 -1.79 -5.33 10.40
N LEU A 76 -1.10 -6.42 10.70
CA LEU A 76 -0.76 -7.42 9.68
C LEU A 76 -2.00 -8.03 9.05
N LYS A 77 -3.02 -8.29 9.86
CA LYS A 77 -4.28 -8.84 9.38
C LYS A 77 -4.95 -7.91 8.38
N ASP A 78 -5.04 -6.62 8.71
CA ASP A 78 -5.62 -5.62 7.84
C ASP A 78 -4.79 -5.46 6.56
N MET A 79 -3.47 -5.43 6.71
CA MET A 79 -2.56 -5.34 5.56
C MET A 79 -2.76 -6.49 4.57
N LEU A 80 -2.85 -7.72 5.08
CA LEU A 80 -3.11 -8.89 4.23
C LEU A 80 -4.44 -8.80 3.52
N HIS A 81 -5.47 -8.32 4.21
CA HIS A 81 -6.79 -8.14 3.62
C HIS A 81 -6.73 -7.13 2.47
N ILE A 82 -6.03 -6.02 2.67
CA ILE A 82 -5.85 -5.01 1.62
C ILE A 82 -5.07 -5.60 0.44
N MET A 83 -4.00 -6.34 0.74
CA MET A 83 -3.17 -6.97 -0.31
C MET A 83 -3.95 -7.98 -1.13
N GLU A 84 -4.82 -8.76 -0.50
CA GLU A 84 -5.70 -9.68 -1.22
C GLU A 84 -6.62 -8.95 -2.19
N ARG A 85 -7.17 -7.83 -1.77
CA ARG A 85 -8.05 -7.04 -2.61
C ARG A 85 -7.31 -6.43 -3.80
N ILE A 86 -6.09 -5.97 -3.58
CA ILE A 86 -5.24 -5.45 -4.65
C ILE A 86 -4.95 -6.57 -5.67
N GLU A 87 -4.59 -7.75 -5.18
CA GLU A 87 -4.30 -8.89 -6.02
C GLU A 87 -5.53 -9.35 -6.82
N LEU A 88 -6.70 -9.38 -6.20
CA LEU A 88 -7.94 -9.73 -6.89
C LEU A 88 -8.27 -8.77 -8.03
N ALA A 89 -7.85 -7.52 -7.91
CA ALA A 89 -8.03 -6.53 -8.97
C ALA A 89 -7.01 -6.69 -10.11
N GLY A 90 -6.05 -7.62 -9.96
CA GLY A 90 -4.98 -7.81 -10.93
C GLY A 90 -3.88 -6.77 -10.83
N ALA A 91 -3.80 -6.05 -9.72
CA ALA A 91 -2.84 -4.99 -9.49
C ALA A 91 -1.64 -5.48 -8.65
N GLY A 92 -0.51 -4.79 -8.81
CA GLY A 92 0.67 -5.03 -7.98
C GLY A 92 0.76 -4.03 -6.83
N PHE A 93 1.77 -4.20 -6.00
CA PHE A 93 2.01 -3.36 -4.84
C PHE A 93 3.50 -3.11 -4.64
N ARG A 94 3.86 -1.88 -4.27
CA ARG A 94 5.23 -1.50 -3.93
C ARG A 94 5.25 -0.69 -2.64
N SER A 95 6.19 -1.01 -1.75
CA SER A 95 6.52 -0.16 -0.61
C SER A 95 7.96 0.32 -0.76
N LEU A 96 8.16 1.62 -0.77
CA LEU A 96 9.45 2.20 -1.13
C LEU A 96 10.51 2.02 -0.06
N THR A 97 10.17 2.24 1.21
CA THR A 97 11.15 2.18 2.30
C THR A 97 11.65 0.77 2.54
N GLU A 98 10.77 -0.23 2.47
CA GLU A 98 11.15 -1.63 2.67
C GLU A 98 11.64 -2.30 1.38
N ALA A 99 11.58 -1.59 0.25
CA ALA A 99 11.96 -2.10 -1.06
C ALA A 99 11.18 -3.38 -1.44
N ILE A 100 9.90 -3.41 -1.12
CA ILE A 100 9.01 -4.52 -1.47
C ILE A 100 8.30 -4.19 -2.78
N ASP A 101 8.30 -5.14 -3.72
CA ASP A 101 7.63 -4.98 -5.01
C ASP A 101 7.04 -6.34 -5.41
N THR A 102 5.71 -6.46 -5.31
CA THR A 102 5.01 -7.73 -5.61
C THR A 102 4.97 -8.05 -7.10
N THR A 103 5.39 -7.12 -7.97
CA THR A 103 5.54 -7.43 -9.38
C THR A 103 6.78 -8.29 -9.66
N THR A 104 7.67 -8.43 -8.67
CA THR A 104 8.84 -9.31 -8.74
C THR A 104 8.61 -10.60 -7.95
N ALA A 105 9.33 -11.65 -8.33
CA ALA A 105 9.25 -12.93 -7.61
C ALA A 105 9.70 -12.78 -6.15
N ALA A 106 10.78 -12.04 -5.93
CA ALA A 106 11.30 -11.80 -4.58
C ALA A 106 10.29 -11.05 -3.71
N GLY A 107 9.65 -10.01 -4.25
CA GLY A 107 8.63 -9.24 -3.54
C GLY A 107 7.41 -10.07 -3.17
N ARG A 108 6.94 -10.92 -4.10
CA ARG A 108 5.83 -11.83 -3.82
C ARG A 108 6.19 -12.81 -2.69
N MET A 109 7.42 -13.34 -2.71
CA MET A 109 7.88 -14.23 -1.65
C MET A 109 7.90 -13.50 -0.29
N MET A 110 8.37 -12.27 -0.25
CA MET A 110 8.38 -11.46 0.97
C MET A 110 6.97 -11.28 1.52
N MET A 111 6.00 -10.99 0.68
CA MET A 111 4.60 -10.83 1.11
C MET A 111 4.00 -12.14 1.60
N GLN A 112 4.37 -13.26 0.99
CA GLN A 112 3.96 -14.59 1.48
C GLN A 112 4.53 -14.87 2.87
N MET A 113 5.76 -14.46 3.13
CA MET A 113 6.38 -14.59 4.46
C MET A 113 5.65 -13.73 5.49
N VAL A 114 5.31 -12.49 5.13
CA VAL A 114 4.52 -11.61 5.99
C VAL A 114 3.16 -12.24 6.32
N GLY A 115 2.53 -12.85 5.30
CA GLY A 115 1.26 -13.53 5.48
C GLY A 115 1.36 -14.71 6.43
N SER A 116 2.40 -15.53 6.29
CA SER A 116 2.65 -16.67 7.18
C SER A 116 2.89 -16.21 8.61
N PHE A 117 3.64 -15.12 8.77
CA PHE A 117 3.89 -14.54 10.09
C PHE A 117 2.60 -14.06 10.75
N ALA A 118 1.71 -13.41 9.99
CA ALA A 118 0.43 -12.94 10.50
C ALA A 118 -0.46 -14.10 10.96
N GLU A 119 -0.47 -15.21 10.21
CA GLU A 119 -1.20 -16.41 10.59
C GLU A 119 -0.63 -17.01 11.88
N PHE A 120 0.70 -17.04 12.01
CA PHE A 120 1.37 -17.51 13.21
C PHE A 120 0.97 -16.67 14.41
N GLU A 121 1.00 -15.34 14.29
CA GLU A 121 0.57 -14.46 15.39
C GLU A 121 -0.86 -14.76 15.83
N ARG A 122 -1.75 -14.99 14.87
CA ARG A 122 -3.14 -15.31 15.17
C ARG A 122 -3.29 -16.61 15.93
N ALA A 123 -2.49 -17.61 15.59
CA ALA A 123 -2.52 -18.91 16.23
C ALA A 123 -1.97 -18.87 17.67
N MET A 124 -1.15 -17.88 17.97
CA MET A 124 -0.51 -17.75 19.29
C MET A 124 -1.36 -17.00 20.33
N ILE A 125 -2.47 -16.42 19.92
CA ILE A 125 -3.34 -15.66 20.84
C ILE A 125 -4.39 -16.54 21.45
#